data_d298bd19f55bf9a931c01a14e4c3c153
#
_entry.id   d298bd19f55bf9a931c01a14e4c3c153
#
_cell.length_a   1.000
_cell.length_b   1.000
_cell.length_c   1.000
_cell.angle_alpha   90.00
_cell.angle_beta   90.00
_cell.angle_gamma   90.00
#
_symmetry.space_group_name_H-M   'P 1'
#
loop_
_entity.id
_entity.type
_entity.pdbx_description
1 polymer ?
#
loop_
_entity_poly.entity_id
_entity_poly.type
_entity_poly.pdbx_seq_one_letter_code
_entity_poly.pdbx_strand_id
1 'polypeptide(L)'
;MRRLLLYLLTLMLALSSCTSLRYAGVNRVRNYSISSPDLPEAFDGYRIAFASDFHLKSKFKERQLRGTVKALQALAPNVLLLGGDYQEGCEYVEPLFTELGRVNTPDGTYAVLGNNDYERCTDLIRTEMQKQGITLLEDATTTIYRDSDSITLWGANAYAGRYPTTPQREGIASNPKNRNHKSGIINPTDFVILLTHTPDYVEDTDISGVDLALAGHTHGGQVTLFGLYAPITASKYGNRFRTGLRRNSQDIPVIISGGLGTSRRNIRFCAPTDIVIVTLRCE
;
A
#
# COMPACT_ATOMS: atom_id res chain seq x y z
N MET A 1 40.29 -18.94 7.36
CA MET A 1 39.42 -17.81 7.78
C MET A 1 39.36 -16.66 6.77
N ARG A 2 40.49 -16.01 6.37
CA ARG A 2 40.46 -14.87 5.40
C ARG A 2 39.81 -15.20 4.05
N ARG A 3 40.07 -16.37 3.46
CA ARG A 3 39.46 -16.79 2.17
C ARG A 3 37.95 -17.05 2.29
N LEU A 4 37.49 -17.63 3.40
CA LEU A 4 36.08 -17.84 3.67
C LEU A 4 35.33 -16.52 3.84
N LEU A 5 35.94 -15.54 4.51
CA LEU A 5 35.41 -14.18 4.67
C LEU A 5 35.30 -13.45 3.30
N LEU A 6 36.29 -13.62 2.42
CA LEU A 6 36.27 -13.06 1.07
C LEU A 6 35.14 -13.70 0.22
N TYR A 7 34.96 -15.02 0.30
CA TYR A 7 33.87 -15.70 -0.41
C TYR A 7 32.50 -15.29 0.12
N LEU A 8 32.36 -15.10 1.42
CA LEU A 8 31.12 -14.57 2.01
C LEU A 8 30.84 -13.13 1.59
N LEU A 9 31.89 -12.29 1.52
CA LEU A 9 31.79 -10.89 1.09
C LEU A 9 31.43 -10.80 -0.41
N THR A 10 32.07 -11.61 -1.28
CA THR A 10 31.76 -11.67 -2.71
C THR A 10 30.38 -12.25 -2.97
N LEU A 11 29.93 -13.25 -2.20
CA LEU A 11 28.58 -13.81 -2.27
C LEU A 11 27.54 -12.77 -1.82
N MET A 12 27.81 -11.99 -0.76
CA MET A 12 26.96 -10.88 -0.32
C MET A 12 26.87 -9.77 -1.37
N LEU A 13 27.98 -9.40 -2.01
CA LEU A 13 28.01 -8.43 -3.10
C LEU A 13 27.26 -8.94 -4.34
N ALA A 14 27.41 -10.21 -4.69
CA ALA A 14 26.69 -10.84 -5.80
C ALA A 14 25.17 -10.95 -5.53
N LEU A 15 24.77 -11.24 -4.30
CA LEU A 15 23.35 -11.27 -3.90
C LEU A 15 22.73 -9.87 -3.79
N SER A 16 23.52 -8.84 -3.55
CA SER A 16 23.06 -7.44 -3.54
C SER A 16 22.95 -6.82 -4.94
N SER A 17 23.61 -7.41 -5.96
CA SER A 17 23.61 -6.88 -7.33
C SER A 17 22.42 -7.35 -8.19
N CYS A 18 21.61 -8.27 -7.70
CA CYS A 18 20.48 -8.82 -8.45
C CYS A 18 19.19 -8.02 -8.17
N THR A 19 19.10 -6.82 -8.69
CA THR A 19 17.92 -6.06 -9.13
C THR A 19 18.24 -4.58 -9.16
N SER A 20 19.03 -4.16 -10.13
CA SER A 20 19.13 -2.73 -10.43
C SER A 20 17.82 -2.29 -11.10
N LEU A 21 16.88 -1.83 -10.31
CA LEU A 21 15.77 -1.06 -10.87
C LEU A 21 16.35 0.21 -11.49
N ARG A 22 16.00 0.44 -12.74
CA ARG A 22 16.47 1.57 -13.56
C ARG A 22 15.92 2.93 -13.10
N TYR A 23 15.15 2.94 -11.99
CA TYR A 23 14.43 4.13 -11.52
C TYR A 23 14.97 4.58 -10.16
N ALA A 24 15.34 5.84 -10.05
CA ALA A 24 15.76 6.42 -8.79
C ALA A 24 14.60 6.37 -7.77
N GLY A 25 14.90 5.97 -6.53
CA GLY A 25 13.91 5.91 -5.44
C GLY A 25 13.18 4.60 -5.27
N VAL A 26 13.21 3.73 -6.28
CA VAL A 26 12.59 2.40 -6.23
C VAL A 26 13.69 1.35 -6.34
N ASN A 27 13.90 0.58 -5.27
CA ASN A 27 14.91 -0.49 -5.27
C ASN A 27 14.36 -1.80 -5.84
N ARG A 28 13.03 -2.00 -5.77
CA ARG A 28 12.41 -3.23 -6.20
C ARG A 28 10.96 -3.02 -6.64
N VAL A 29 10.54 -3.73 -7.69
CA VAL A 29 9.12 -3.99 -7.96
C VAL A 29 8.81 -5.40 -7.47
N ARG A 30 7.80 -5.54 -6.62
CA ARG A 30 7.30 -6.84 -6.17
C ARG A 30 6.06 -7.18 -6.96
N ASN A 31 6.05 -8.35 -7.57
CA ASN A 31 4.91 -8.84 -8.31
C ASN A 31 4.24 -9.96 -7.52
N TYR A 32 2.92 -9.87 -7.40
CA TYR A 32 2.08 -10.90 -6.79
C TYR A 32 0.96 -11.24 -7.76
N SER A 33 0.54 -12.50 -7.75
CA SER A 33 -0.68 -12.97 -8.40
C SER A 33 -1.63 -13.42 -7.31
N ILE A 34 -2.86 -12.91 -7.34
CA ILE A 34 -3.94 -13.28 -6.41
C ILE A 34 -5.06 -13.87 -7.25
N SER A 35 -5.38 -15.13 -6.98
CA SER A 35 -6.50 -15.83 -7.61
C SER A 35 -7.68 -15.91 -6.67
N SER A 36 -8.89 -15.75 -7.20
CA SER A 36 -10.13 -15.90 -6.44
C SER A 36 -11.24 -16.40 -7.36
N PRO A 37 -12.09 -17.32 -6.87
CA PRO A 37 -13.30 -17.71 -7.60
C PRO A 37 -14.35 -16.58 -7.63
N ASP A 38 -14.26 -15.60 -6.73
CA ASP A 38 -15.17 -14.46 -6.66
C ASP A 38 -14.75 -13.31 -7.61
N LEU A 39 -13.61 -13.46 -8.32
CA LEU A 39 -13.16 -12.45 -9.28
C LEU A 39 -13.94 -12.56 -10.58
N PRO A 40 -14.63 -11.48 -11.03
CA PRO A 40 -15.32 -11.48 -12.32
C PRO A 40 -14.34 -11.60 -13.50
N GLU A 41 -14.74 -12.29 -14.58
CA GLU A 41 -13.90 -12.57 -15.75
C GLU A 41 -13.30 -11.32 -16.40
N ALA A 42 -14.03 -10.20 -16.43
CA ALA A 42 -13.51 -8.94 -16.98
C ALA A 42 -12.28 -8.40 -16.23
N PHE A 43 -12.02 -8.90 -15.03
CA PHE A 43 -10.87 -8.53 -14.22
C PHE A 43 -9.72 -9.58 -14.24
N ASP A 44 -9.82 -10.63 -15.04
CA ASP A 44 -8.66 -11.52 -15.22
C ASP A 44 -7.49 -10.75 -15.87
N GLY A 45 -6.32 -10.86 -15.25
CA GLY A 45 -5.15 -10.07 -15.64
C GLY A 45 -5.14 -8.61 -15.19
N TYR A 46 -6.11 -8.18 -14.38
CA TYR A 46 -6.17 -6.81 -13.87
C TYR A 46 -4.96 -6.48 -13.01
N ARG A 47 -4.32 -5.35 -13.30
CA ARG A 47 -3.06 -4.95 -12.66
C ARG A 47 -3.25 -3.75 -11.75
N ILE A 48 -2.97 -3.96 -10.48
CA ILE A 48 -3.01 -2.95 -9.43
C ILE A 48 -1.57 -2.55 -9.10
N ALA A 49 -1.24 -1.25 -9.17
CA ALA A 49 -0.03 -0.73 -8.54
C ALA A 49 -0.37 -0.24 -7.13
N PHE A 50 0.46 -0.60 -6.16
CA PHE A 50 0.36 -0.10 -4.81
C PHE A 50 1.66 0.54 -4.38
N ALA A 51 1.58 1.78 -3.88
CA ALA A 51 2.70 2.58 -3.40
C ALA A 51 2.33 3.28 -2.09
N SER A 52 3.23 3.27 -1.11
CA SER A 52 2.96 3.77 0.23
C SER A 52 4.20 4.37 0.88
N ASP A 53 4.00 5.15 1.95
CA ASP A 53 5.07 5.63 2.82
C ASP A 53 6.15 6.41 2.06
N PHE A 54 5.75 7.44 1.34
CA PHE A 54 6.66 8.28 0.56
C PHE A 54 7.57 9.12 1.46
N HIS A 55 7.02 9.67 2.55
CA HIS A 55 7.72 10.55 3.50
C HIS A 55 8.63 11.56 2.80
N LEU A 56 8.04 12.30 1.85
CA LEU A 56 8.78 13.33 1.13
C LEU A 56 9.24 14.41 2.09
N LYS A 57 10.55 14.69 2.16
CA LYS A 57 11.16 15.58 3.16
C LYS A 57 12.34 16.41 2.67
N SER A 58 12.66 16.37 1.38
CA SER A 58 13.75 17.16 0.83
C SER A 58 13.74 17.17 -0.69
N LYS A 59 14.42 18.15 -1.31
CA LYS A 59 14.61 18.22 -2.75
C LYS A 59 15.34 16.99 -3.34
N PHE A 60 16.19 16.34 -2.58
CA PHE A 60 16.81 15.08 -3.00
C PHE A 60 15.76 13.98 -3.15
N LYS A 61 14.80 13.93 -2.23
CA LYS A 61 13.69 12.99 -2.28
C LYS A 61 12.72 13.28 -3.44
N GLU A 62 12.58 14.53 -3.88
CA GLU A 62 11.82 14.86 -5.08
C GLU A 62 12.37 14.17 -6.34
N ARG A 63 13.70 14.06 -6.47
CA ARG A 63 14.31 13.29 -7.56
C ARG A 63 13.93 11.82 -7.49
N GLN A 64 13.88 11.26 -6.28
CA GLN A 64 13.44 9.87 -6.07
C GLN A 64 11.95 9.73 -6.40
N LEU A 65 11.12 10.69 -6.00
CA LEU A 65 9.70 10.73 -6.34
C LEU A 65 9.48 10.72 -7.86
N ARG A 66 10.18 11.58 -8.62
CA ARG A 66 10.11 11.58 -10.09
C ARG A 66 10.53 10.24 -10.70
N GLY A 67 11.52 9.56 -10.09
CA GLY A 67 11.91 8.20 -10.48
C GLY A 67 10.81 7.19 -10.21
N THR A 68 10.13 7.30 -9.06
CA THR A 68 8.98 6.47 -8.69
C THR A 68 7.80 6.67 -9.66
N VAL A 69 7.47 7.93 -10.00
CA VAL A 69 6.43 8.26 -10.98
C VAL A 69 6.73 7.65 -12.34
N LYS A 70 7.98 7.79 -12.83
CA LYS A 70 8.40 7.14 -14.09
C LYS A 70 8.28 5.61 -14.03
N ALA A 71 8.59 5.01 -12.88
CA ALA A 71 8.42 3.56 -12.69
C ALA A 71 6.95 3.16 -12.75
N LEU A 72 6.07 3.88 -12.06
CA LEU A 72 4.62 3.63 -12.07
C LEU A 72 4.04 3.76 -13.49
N GLN A 73 4.41 4.80 -14.22
CA GLN A 73 4.00 4.98 -15.62
C GLN A 73 4.47 3.81 -16.52
N ALA A 74 5.74 3.41 -16.39
CA ALA A 74 6.30 2.32 -17.19
C ALA A 74 5.70 0.94 -16.84
N LEU A 75 5.22 0.76 -15.62
CA LEU A 75 4.52 -0.46 -15.19
C LEU A 75 3.11 -0.55 -15.76
N ALA A 76 2.54 0.57 -16.23
CA ALA A 76 1.23 0.65 -16.87
C ALA A 76 0.13 -0.13 -16.13
N PRO A 77 -0.15 0.15 -14.84
CA PRO A 77 -1.22 -0.50 -14.11
C PRO A 77 -2.59 -0.02 -14.58
N ASN A 78 -3.63 -0.80 -14.29
CA ASN A 78 -5.01 -0.38 -14.51
C ASN A 78 -5.47 0.65 -13.48
N VAL A 79 -5.07 0.46 -12.23
CA VAL A 79 -5.38 1.34 -11.11
C VAL A 79 -4.14 1.57 -10.25
N LEU A 80 -4.02 2.77 -9.67
CA LEU A 80 -3.00 3.09 -8.67
C LEU A 80 -3.65 3.26 -7.30
N LEU A 81 -3.15 2.54 -6.31
CA LEU A 81 -3.56 2.62 -4.91
C LEU A 81 -2.43 3.23 -4.07
N LEU A 82 -2.75 4.25 -3.28
CA LEU A 82 -1.81 5.00 -2.46
C LEU A 82 -2.10 4.77 -0.97
N GLY A 83 -1.13 4.23 -0.25
CA GLY A 83 -1.29 3.69 1.10
C GLY A 83 -0.98 4.64 2.25
N GLY A 84 -0.90 5.97 2.03
CA GLY A 84 -0.67 6.94 3.11
C GLY A 84 0.80 7.24 3.42
N ASP A 85 1.00 8.11 4.42
CA ASP A 85 2.28 8.63 4.88
C ASP A 85 3.08 9.30 3.75
N TYR A 86 2.48 10.40 3.23
CA TYR A 86 2.96 11.06 2.02
C TYR A 86 4.17 11.97 2.27
N GLN A 87 4.17 12.73 3.36
CA GLN A 87 5.11 13.84 3.55
C GLN A 87 5.61 13.97 5.00
N GLU A 88 6.70 14.73 5.18
CA GLU A 88 7.29 15.09 6.48
C GLU A 88 7.26 16.61 6.74
N GLY A 89 6.53 17.38 5.89
CA GLY A 89 6.33 18.82 6.00
C GLY A 89 5.34 19.33 4.96
N CYS A 90 4.54 20.35 5.31
CA CYS A 90 3.47 20.85 4.45
C CYS A 90 3.98 21.41 3.10
N GLU A 91 5.22 21.89 3.07
CA GLU A 91 5.89 22.39 1.87
C GLU A 91 6.12 21.29 0.81
N TYR A 92 6.00 20.02 1.19
CA TYR A 92 6.18 18.89 0.27
C TYR A 92 4.86 18.33 -0.28
N VAL A 93 3.71 18.78 0.22
CA VAL A 93 2.39 18.26 -0.18
C VAL A 93 2.11 18.56 -1.65
N GLU A 94 2.14 19.83 -2.04
CA GLU A 94 1.89 20.23 -3.43
C GLU A 94 2.87 19.58 -4.43
N PRO A 95 4.21 19.62 -4.23
CA PRO A 95 5.14 18.95 -5.12
C PRO A 95 4.91 17.45 -5.25
N LEU A 96 4.54 16.78 -4.14
CA LEU A 96 4.27 15.36 -4.13
C LEU A 96 3.07 15.02 -5.02
N PHE A 97 1.93 15.65 -4.76
CA PHE A 97 0.69 15.32 -5.49
C PHE A 97 0.72 15.80 -6.93
N THR A 98 1.41 16.90 -7.24
CA THR A 98 1.67 17.33 -8.62
C THR A 98 2.44 16.27 -9.41
N GLU A 99 3.43 15.62 -8.80
CA GLU A 99 4.17 14.54 -9.46
C GLU A 99 3.33 13.24 -9.53
N LEU A 100 2.60 12.88 -8.48
CA LEU A 100 1.74 11.69 -8.49
C LEU A 100 0.58 11.82 -9.48
N GLY A 101 0.00 13.00 -9.65
CA GLY A 101 -1.05 13.28 -10.63
C GLY A 101 -0.62 13.08 -12.09
N ARG A 102 0.68 12.93 -12.36
CA ARG A 102 1.19 12.57 -13.69
C ARG A 102 1.07 11.08 -14.01
N VAL A 103 0.77 10.24 -13.02
CA VAL A 103 0.55 8.82 -13.26
C VAL A 103 -0.87 8.63 -13.79
N ASN A 104 -0.98 8.38 -15.08
CA ASN A 104 -2.26 8.12 -15.71
C ASN A 104 -2.58 6.63 -15.66
N THR A 105 -3.71 6.27 -15.05
CA THR A 105 -4.23 4.92 -14.98
C THR A 105 -5.65 4.90 -15.52
N PRO A 106 -6.05 3.87 -16.31
CA PRO A 106 -7.39 3.80 -16.91
C PRO A 106 -8.53 3.93 -15.88
N ASP A 107 -8.37 3.28 -14.73
CA ASP A 107 -9.41 3.18 -13.71
C ASP A 107 -9.14 4.09 -12.50
N GLY A 108 -8.25 5.09 -12.67
CA GLY A 108 -8.00 6.15 -11.71
C GLY A 108 -6.97 5.83 -10.62
N THR A 109 -6.84 6.78 -9.71
CA THR A 109 -5.95 6.69 -8.54
C THR A 109 -6.77 6.89 -7.28
N TYR A 110 -6.63 5.95 -6.33
CA TYR A 110 -7.31 5.98 -5.04
C TYR A 110 -6.30 5.99 -3.90
N ALA A 111 -6.66 6.63 -2.80
CA ALA A 111 -5.76 6.88 -1.71
C ALA A 111 -6.44 6.69 -0.34
N VAL A 112 -5.66 6.31 0.67
CA VAL A 112 -5.98 6.46 2.08
C VAL A 112 -4.94 7.34 2.75
N LEU A 113 -5.22 7.86 3.93
CA LEU A 113 -4.26 8.63 4.73
C LEU A 113 -3.53 7.72 5.73
N GLY A 114 -2.26 8.06 5.99
CA GLY A 114 -1.48 7.46 7.05
C GLY A 114 -1.47 8.31 8.32
N ASN A 115 -0.80 7.82 9.37
CA ASN A 115 -0.76 8.53 10.65
C ASN A 115 -0.06 9.91 10.56
N ASN A 116 1.01 10.03 9.77
CA ASN A 116 1.68 11.33 9.59
C ASN A 116 0.81 12.35 8.85
N ASP A 117 -0.06 11.89 7.97
CA ASP A 117 -0.96 12.75 7.20
C ASP A 117 -2.06 13.33 8.10
N TYR A 118 -2.52 12.57 9.11
CA TYR A 118 -3.45 13.07 10.13
C TYR A 118 -2.80 13.97 11.16
N GLU A 119 -1.51 13.77 11.45
CA GLU A 119 -0.78 14.64 12.38
C GLU A 119 -0.48 16.01 11.75
N ARG A 120 -0.35 16.07 10.41
CA ARG A 120 0.10 17.28 9.71
C ARG A 120 -0.52 17.43 8.35
N CYS A 121 -0.99 18.64 8.07
CA CYS A 121 -1.34 19.08 6.72
C CYS A 121 -2.53 18.35 6.09
N THR A 122 -3.38 17.69 6.86
CA THR A 122 -4.49 16.84 6.39
C THR A 122 -5.37 17.57 5.36
N ASP A 123 -5.81 18.80 5.63
CA ASP A 123 -6.69 19.55 4.73
C ASP A 123 -5.97 19.98 3.45
N LEU A 124 -4.66 20.28 3.53
CA LEU A 124 -3.86 20.56 2.35
C LEU A 124 -3.69 19.30 1.49
N ILE A 125 -3.47 18.15 2.10
CA ILE A 125 -3.39 16.85 1.42
C ILE A 125 -4.70 16.57 0.67
N ARG A 126 -5.85 16.70 1.34
CA ARG A 126 -7.18 16.52 0.71
C ARG A 126 -7.37 17.45 -0.49
N THR A 127 -7.00 18.72 -0.33
CA THR A 127 -7.09 19.73 -1.38
C THR A 127 -6.21 19.38 -2.59
N GLU A 128 -4.96 19.01 -2.36
CA GLU A 128 -4.04 18.68 -3.44
C GLU A 128 -4.41 17.36 -4.14
N MET A 129 -4.87 16.34 -3.41
CA MET A 129 -5.42 15.12 -4.01
C MET A 129 -6.59 15.43 -4.94
N GLN A 130 -7.54 16.24 -4.48
CA GLN A 130 -8.69 16.64 -5.30
C GLN A 130 -8.27 17.38 -6.57
N LYS A 131 -7.31 18.32 -6.48
CA LYS A 131 -6.76 19.04 -7.65
C LYS A 131 -6.14 18.11 -8.68
N GLN A 132 -5.54 17.02 -8.23
CA GLN A 132 -4.86 16.04 -9.11
C GLN A 132 -5.77 14.88 -9.54
N GLY A 133 -7.06 14.92 -9.22
CA GLY A 133 -8.00 13.85 -9.56
C GLY A 133 -7.74 12.53 -8.81
N ILE A 134 -7.08 12.58 -7.66
CA ILE A 134 -6.86 11.43 -6.78
C ILE A 134 -8.05 11.32 -5.83
N THR A 135 -8.73 10.17 -5.85
CA THR A 135 -9.89 9.91 -5.00
C THR A 135 -9.43 9.43 -3.62
N LEU A 136 -9.67 10.26 -2.62
CA LEU A 136 -9.40 9.89 -1.22
C LEU A 136 -10.58 9.08 -0.65
N LEU A 137 -10.27 7.91 -0.11
CA LEU A 137 -11.22 7.02 0.55
C LEU A 137 -11.05 7.12 2.08
N GLU A 138 -11.93 7.88 2.71
CA GLU A 138 -11.95 8.05 4.17
C GLU A 138 -13.12 7.24 4.75
N ASP A 139 -12.85 6.00 5.15
CA ASP A 139 -13.84 5.03 5.64
C ASP A 139 -15.00 4.83 4.62
N ALA A 140 -14.62 4.77 3.35
CA ALA A 140 -15.54 4.77 2.23
C ALA A 140 -15.25 3.64 1.25
N THR A 141 -16.28 3.22 0.53
CA THR A 141 -16.17 2.29 -0.58
C THR A 141 -16.38 2.99 -1.92
N THR A 142 -15.79 2.45 -2.96
CA THR A 142 -16.05 2.81 -4.35
C THR A 142 -16.03 1.55 -5.21
N THR A 143 -16.65 1.62 -6.37
CA THR A 143 -16.75 0.50 -7.30
C THR A 143 -16.00 0.83 -8.59
N ILE A 144 -15.17 -0.10 -9.04
CA ILE A 144 -14.48 -0.04 -10.33
C ILE A 144 -15.26 -0.96 -11.28
N TYR A 145 -15.70 -0.42 -12.40
CA TYR A 145 -16.51 -1.12 -13.39
C TYR A 145 -15.68 -1.50 -14.62
N ARG A 146 -15.94 -2.69 -15.16
CA ARG A 146 -15.47 -3.15 -16.46
C ARG A 146 -16.59 -3.90 -17.15
N ASP A 147 -17.06 -3.37 -18.26
CA ASP A 147 -18.25 -3.88 -18.95
C ASP A 147 -19.44 -4.00 -17.99
N SER A 148 -19.98 -5.19 -17.80
CA SER A 148 -21.05 -5.48 -16.82
C SER A 148 -20.54 -5.84 -15.42
N ASP A 149 -19.23 -6.04 -15.28
CA ASP A 149 -18.61 -6.56 -14.07
C ASP A 149 -18.03 -5.44 -13.20
N SER A 150 -17.84 -5.73 -11.94
CA SER A 150 -17.29 -4.76 -10.99
C SER A 150 -16.49 -5.41 -9.87
N ILE A 151 -15.58 -4.63 -9.32
CA ILE A 151 -14.89 -4.93 -8.05
C ILE A 151 -15.07 -3.78 -7.09
N THR A 152 -15.10 -4.07 -5.79
CA THR A 152 -15.25 -3.06 -4.76
C THR A 152 -13.91 -2.74 -4.13
N LEU A 153 -13.59 -1.44 -4.04
CA LEU A 153 -12.45 -0.92 -3.29
C LEU A 153 -12.95 -0.26 -2.02
N TRP A 154 -12.46 -0.71 -0.87
CA TRP A 154 -12.76 -0.14 0.43
C TRP A 154 -11.52 0.51 1.02
N GLY A 155 -11.56 1.83 1.27
CA GLY A 155 -10.51 2.56 1.98
C GLY A 155 -10.84 2.69 3.46
N ALA A 156 -9.98 2.13 4.32
CA ALA A 156 -10.14 2.20 5.76
C ALA A 156 -9.06 3.09 6.39
N ASN A 157 -9.50 4.15 7.08
CA ASN A 157 -8.63 5.09 7.77
C ASN A 157 -8.22 4.57 9.15
N ALA A 158 -7.31 3.60 9.17
CA ALA A 158 -6.77 3.05 10.39
C ALA A 158 -5.44 3.74 10.77
N TYR A 159 -5.43 4.49 11.85
CA TYR A 159 -4.23 5.17 12.37
C TYR A 159 -4.30 5.37 13.89
N ALA A 160 -3.14 5.35 14.55
CA ALA A 160 -3.00 5.70 15.97
C ALA A 160 -4.02 5.05 16.93
N GLY A 161 -4.41 3.80 16.67
CA GLY A 161 -5.42 3.08 17.46
C GLY A 161 -6.87 3.42 17.13
N ARG A 162 -7.12 4.31 16.17
CA ARG A 162 -8.43 4.50 15.57
C ARG A 162 -8.64 3.46 14.48
N TYR A 163 -9.67 2.66 14.66
CA TYR A 163 -10.11 1.70 13.65
C TYR A 163 -11.53 2.02 13.22
N PRO A 164 -11.76 2.27 11.91
CA PRO A 164 -13.09 2.45 11.38
C PRO A 164 -13.90 1.17 11.50
N THR A 165 -15.22 1.32 11.50
CA THR A 165 -16.12 0.17 11.44
C THR A 165 -16.12 -0.41 10.03
N THR A 166 -16.13 -1.74 9.95
CA THR A 166 -16.26 -2.47 8.69
C THR A 166 -17.54 -2.07 7.95
N PRO A 167 -17.53 -1.86 6.62
CA PRO A 167 -18.73 -1.71 5.82
C PRO A 167 -19.66 -2.92 6.01
N GLN A 168 -20.96 -2.67 6.09
CA GLN A 168 -21.93 -3.75 6.27
C GLN A 168 -22.11 -4.51 4.95
N ARG A 169 -21.99 -5.83 5.00
CA ARG A 169 -22.53 -6.70 3.96
C ARG A 169 -24.04 -6.89 4.18
N GLU A 170 -24.82 -6.84 3.13
CA GLU A 170 -26.24 -7.20 3.22
C GLU A 170 -26.35 -8.66 3.72
N GLY A 171 -27.08 -8.87 4.84
CA GLY A 171 -27.35 -10.18 5.42
C GLY A 171 -26.52 -10.57 6.64
N ILE A 172 -25.53 -9.81 7.06
CA ILE A 172 -24.82 -10.02 8.34
C ILE A 172 -25.34 -9.02 9.36
N ALA A 173 -25.95 -9.52 10.44
CA ALA A 173 -26.53 -8.70 11.51
C ALA A 173 -25.46 -7.85 12.19
N SER A 174 -25.47 -6.55 11.95
CA SER A 174 -24.58 -5.58 12.57
C SER A 174 -25.11 -5.08 13.90
N ASN A 175 -24.19 -4.76 14.80
CA ASN A 175 -24.50 -4.13 16.09
C ASN A 175 -25.18 -2.75 15.88
N PRO A 176 -26.43 -2.53 16.35
CA PRO A 176 -27.25 -1.38 16.00
C PRO A 176 -26.79 -0.03 16.60
N LYS A 177 -25.65 0.03 17.28
CA LYS A 177 -25.21 1.22 18.04
C LYS A 177 -24.37 2.25 17.25
N ASN A 178 -24.03 2.01 15.98
CA ASN A 178 -23.14 2.93 15.24
C ASN A 178 -23.70 3.32 13.86
N ARG A 179 -24.79 4.13 13.84
CA ARG A 179 -25.53 4.51 12.61
C ARG A 179 -25.03 5.75 11.87
N ASN A 180 -23.86 6.32 12.19
CA ASN A 180 -23.48 7.65 11.68
C ASN A 180 -22.39 7.67 10.59
N HIS A 181 -21.96 6.55 10.02
CA HIS A 181 -21.03 6.56 8.91
C HIS A 181 -21.71 5.99 7.64
N LYS A 182 -21.61 6.75 6.53
CA LYS A 182 -21.97 6.30 5.18
C LYS A 182 -20.92 5.27 4.68
N SER A 183 -20.85 4.11 5.30
CA SER A 183 -20.15 2.97 4.72
C SER A 183 -21.03 2.42 3.60
N GLY A 184 -20.45 2.29 2.40
CA GLY A 184 -21.16 1.69 1.27
C GLY A 184 -21.60 0.25 1.58
N ILE A 185 -22.63 -0.21 0.90
CA ILE A 185 -23.08 -1.59 0.96
C ILE A 185 -22.15 -2.42 0.08
N ILE A 186 -21.57 -3.49 0.64
CA ILE A 186 -20.80 -4.49 -0.10
C ILE A 186 -21.71 -5.69 -0.33
N ASN A 187 -21.90 -6.09 -1.59
CA ASN A 187 -22.66 -7.30 -1.91
C ASN A 187 -21.84 -8.55 -1.52
N PRO A 188 -22.53 -9.64 -1.10
CA PRO A 188 -21.84 -10.87 -0.70
C PRO A 188 -20.96 -11.52 -1.78
N THR A 189 -21.23 -11.22 -3.05
CA THR A 189 -20.54 -11.77 -4.23
C THR A 189 -19.51 -10.82 -4.82
N ASP A 190 -19.32 -9.62 -4.25
CA ASP A 190 -18.32 -8.66 -4.75
C ASP A 190 -16.91 -9.12 -4.40
N PHE A 191 -15.99 -9.05 -5.36
CA PHE A 191 -14.56 -9.11 -5.07
C PHE A 191 -14.14 -7.79 -4.41
N VAL A 192 -13.64 -7.87 -3.18
CA VAL A 192 -13.38 -6.70 -2.33
C VAL A 192 -11.89 -6.55 -2.06
N ILE A 193 -11.36 -5.37 -2.39
CA ILE A 193 -10.00 -4.97 -2.06
C ILE A 193 -10.06 -3.95 -0.92
N LEU A 194 -9.43 -4.28 0.21
CA LEU A 194 -9.22 -3.35 1.33
C LEU A 194 -7.89 -2.61 1.14
N LEU A 195 -7.97 -1.28 1.11
CA LEU A 195 -6.82 -0.39 1.20
C LEU A 195 -6.77 0.25 2.58
N THR A 196 -5.70 0.04 3.33
CA THR A 196 -5.48 0.65 4.65
C THR A 196 -4.03 1.05 4.82
N HIS A 197 -3.74 2.01 5.72
CA HIS A 197 -2.36 2.37 5.98
C HIS A 197 -1.64 1.33 6.84
N THR A 198 -2.25 0.91 7.95
CA THR A 198 -1.61 0.00 8.91
C THR A 198 -2.05 -1.46 8.75
N PRO A 199 -1.12 -2.42 8.72
CA PRO A 199 -1.48 -3.84 8.66
C PRO A 199 -2.10 -4.36 9.97
N ASP A 200 -1.91 -3.66 11.09
CA ASP A 200 -2.49 -4.07 12.38
C ASP A 200 -4.03 -4.03 12.35
N TYR A 201 -4.61 -3.09 11.58
CA TYR A 201 -6.06 -3.01 11.36
C TYR A 201 -6.63 -4.32 10.80
N VAL A 202 -5.90 -4.93 9.87
CA VAL A 202 -6.32 -6.16 9.17
C VAL A 202 -6.40 -7.37 10.12
N GLU A 203 -5.63 -7.35 11.19
CA GLU A 203 -5.65 -8.41 12.22
C GLU A 203 -6.63 -8.12 13.35
N ASP A 204 -6.79 -6.83 13.71
CA ASP A 204 -7.58 -6.41 14.86
C ASP A 204 -9.08 -6.31 14.58
N THR A 205 -9.45 -6.26 13.30
CA THR A 205 -10.82 -5.99 12.86
C THR A 205 -11.37 -7.19 12.11
N ASP A 206 -12.65 -7.45 12.28
CA ASP A 206 -13.35 -8.40 11.42
C ASP A 206 -13.48 -7.81 10.02
N ILE A 207 -12.71 -8.37 9.08
CA ILE A 207 -12.73 -8.02 7.66
C ILE A 207 -13.24 -9.18 6.81
N SER A 208 -14.08 -10.04 7.38
CA SER A 208 -14.72 -11.15 6.65
C SER A 208 -15.34 -10.64 5.35
N GLY A 209 -15.01 -11.32 4.26
CA GLY A 209 -15.46 -10.96 2.92
C GLY A 209 -14.61 -9.93 2.19
N VAL A 210 -13.44 -9.61 2.69
CA VAL A 210 -12.35 -8.99 1.93
C VAL A 210 -11.55 -10.10 1.25
N ASP A 211 -11.28 -9.96 -0.04
CA ASP A 211 -10.52 -10.93 -0.84
C ASP A 211 -9.03 -10.61 -0.85
N LEU A 212 -8.68 -9.34 -0.71
CA LEU A 212 -7.31 -8.87 -0.68
C LEU A 212 -7.20 -7.62 0.17
N ALA A 213 -6.22 -7.56 1.07
CA ALA A 213 -5.86 -6.35 1.79
C ALA A 213 -4.47 -5.83 1.36
N LEU A 214 -4.34 -4.50 1.24
CA LEU A 214 -3.09 -3.81 0.95
C LEU A 214 -2.77 -2.83 2.08
N ALA A 215 -1.54 -2.89 2.61
CA ALA A 215 -1.10 -2.06 3.72
C ALA A 215 0.35 -1.59 3.57
N GLY A 216 0.69 -0.48 4.23
CA GLY A 216 2.03 0.10 4.32
C GLY A 216 2.58 0.14 5.76
N HIS A 217 2.97 1.35 6.20
CA HIS A 217 3.31 1.74 7.58
C HIS A 217 4.61 1.15 8.16
N THR A 218 4.93 -0.09 7.90
CA THR A 218 6.01 -0.82 8.57
C THR A 218 7.41 -0.54 8.02
N HIS A 219 7.48 0.07 6.84
CA HIS A 219 8.75 0.34 6.11
C HIS A 219 9.65 -0.89 5.93
N GLY A 220 9.08 -2.10 5.99
CA GLY A 220 9.87 -3.32 6.02
C GLY A 220 10.82 -3.42 7.23
N GLY A 221 10.56 -2.62 8.30
CA GLY A 221 11.38 -2.49 9.49
C GLY A 221 12.60 -1.56 9.31
N GLN A 222 12.79 -0.93 8.14
CA GLN A 222 13.92 -0.05 7.74
C GLN A 222 15.33 -0.65 7.93
N VAL A 223 15.62 -1.25 9.09
CA VAL A 223 16.88 -1.91 9.42
C VAL A 223 16.59 -3.37 9.75
N THR A 224 17.16 -4.27 8.96
CA THR A 224 16.94 -5.70 9.12
C THR A 224 18.24 -6.48 9.17
N LEU A 225 18.22 -7.62 9.85
CA LEU A 225 19.27 -8.62 9.79
C LEU A 225 19.07 -9.44 8.50
N PHE A 226 19.90 -9.15 7.49
CA PHE A 226 19.91 -9.83 6.19
C PHE A 226 18.55 -9.87 5.45
N GLY A 227 17.65 -8.92 5.72
CA GLY A 227 16.30 -8.92 5.13
C GLY A 227 15.32 -9.91 5.77
N LEU A 228 15.76 -10.69 6.77
CA LEU A 228 14.96 -11.75 7.40
C LEU A 228 14.22 -11.29 8.65
N TYR A 229 14.87 -10.50 9.49
CA TYR A 229 14.35 -10.07 10.78
C TYR A 229 14.59 -8.58 11.01
N ALA A 230 13.58 -7.84 11.46
CA ALA A 230 13.70 -6.46 11.91
C ALA A 230 13.57 -6.42 13.44
N PRO A 231 14.54 -5.84 14.16
CA PRO A 231 14.46 -5.66 15.61
C PRO A 231 13.30 -4.72 16.01
N ILE A 232 12.98 -3.78 15.14
CA ILE A 232 11.90 -2.79 15.33
C ILE A 232 11.03 -2.79 14.09
N THR A 233 9.73 -2.93 14.29
CA THR A 233 8.70 -2.74 13.27
C THR A 233 7.67 -1.74 13.80
N ALA A 234 6.92 -1.12 12.92
CA ALA A 234 5.82 -0.24 13.31
C ALA A 234 4.51 -1.01 13.57
N SER A 235 4.54 -2.35 13.50
CA SER A 235 3.40 -3.22 13.79
C SER A 235 3.54 -3.84 15.18
N LYS A 236 2.44 -3.91 15.94
CA LYS A 236 2.37 -4.63 17.23
C LYS A 236 2.53 -6.15 17.06
N TYR A 237 2.31 -6.65 15.84
CA TYR A 237 2.54 -8.04 15.47
C TYR A 237 3.98 -8.31 15.01
N GLY A 238 4.85 -7.31 15.10
CA GLY A 238 6.28 -7.43 14.83
C GLY A 238 6.57 -7.90 13.40
N ASN A 239 7.44 -8.90 13.27
CA ASN A 239 7.89 -9.39 11.96
C ASN A 239 6.81 -10.16 11.17
N ARG A 240 5.68 -10.54 11.79
CA ARG A 240 4.58 -11.21 11.09
C ARG A 240 4.04 -10.33 9.97
N PHE A 241 3.79 -9.05 10.24
CA PHE A 241 3.29 -8.08 9.26
C PHE A 241 4.34 -7.07 8.79
N ARG A 242 5.59 -7.47 8.79
CA ARG A 242 6.67 -6.56 8.40
C ARG A 242 6.65 -6.18 6.93
N THR A 243 6.48 -7.11 6.02
CA THR A 243 6.46 -6.89 4.56
C THR A 243 6.10 -8.15 3.78
N GLY A 244 5.62 -7.98 2.57
CA GLY A 244 5.31 -9.06 1.63
C GLY A 244 3.90 -9.62 1.79
N LEU A 245 3.62 -10.71 1.11
CA LEU A 245 2.35 -11.41 1.22
C LEU A 245 2.29 -12.17 2.54
N ARG A 246 1.22 -11.96 3.29
CA ARG A 246 0.88 -12.61 4.55
C ARG A 246 -0.59 -13.02 4.54
N ARG A 247 -1.02 -13.75 5.56
CA ARG A 247 -2.42 -13.99 5.85
C ARG A 247 -2.73 -13.55 7.27
N ASN A 248 -3.89 -12.93 7.46
CA ASN A 248 -4.38 -12.59 8.79
C ASN A 248 -4.97 -13.83 9.50
N SER A 249 -5.54 -13.68 10.70
CA SER A 249 -6.18 -14.76 11.45
C SER A 249 -7.46 -15.29 10.80
N GLN A 250 -8.04 -14.55 9.87
CA GLN A 250 -9.23 -14.92 9.08
C GLN A 250 -8.85 -15.54 7.71
N ASP A 251 -7.57 -15.88 7.51
CA ASP A 251 -6.98 -16.42 6.28
C ASP A 251 -7.04 -15.49 5.06
N ILE A 252 -7.30 -14.21 5.25
CA ILE A 252 -7.35 -13.20 4.18
C ILE A 252 -5.93 -12.81 3.77
N PRO A 253 -5.60 -12.81 2.46
CA PRO A 253 -4.30 -12.38 1.96
C PRO A 253 -4.09 -10.89 2.21
N VAL A 254 -2.94 -10.55 2.79
CA VAL A 254 -2.50 -9.18 3.09
C VAL A 254 -1.14 -8.94 2.44
N ILE A 255 -1.05 -7.97 1.57
CA ILE A 255 0.22 -7.55 0.98
C ILE A 255 0.68 -6.27 1.65
N ILE A 256 1.86 -6.32 2.28
CA ILE A 256 2.44 -5.21 3.02
C ILE A 256 3.64 -4.67 2.23
N SER A 257 3.54 -3.38 1.81
CA SER A 257 4.65 -2.67 1.16
C SER A 257 5.79 -2.40 2.14
N GLY A 258 7.01 -2.42 1.63
CA GLY A 258 8.19 -1.95 2.35
C GLY A 258 8.31 -0.43 2.36
N GLY A 259 7.41 0.29 1.69
CA GLY A 259 7.41 1.74 1.60
C GLY A 259 8.52 2.33 0.74
N LEU A 260 8.34 3.57 0.31
CA LEU A 260 9.25 4.29 -0.59
C LEU A 260 10.19 5.26 0.14
N GLY A 261 9.74 5.82 1.26
CA GLY A 261 10.49 6.75 2.08
C GLY A 261 11.15 6.12 3.30
N THR A 262 11.43 6.95 4.27
CA THR A 262 11.94 6.56 5.59
C THR A 262 11.24 7.37 6.67
N SER A 263 10.81 6.73 7.73
CA SER A 263 10.27 7.37 8.92
C SER A 263 11.37 7.62 9.97
N ARG A 264 11.25 8.68 10.75
CA ARG A 264 12.13 9.08 11.87
C ARG A 264 13.60 9.28 11.48
N ARG A 265 14.32 8.23 11.09
CA ARG A 265 15.73 8.27 10.68
C ARG A 265 15.89 7.94 9.20
N ASN A 266 16.72 8.70 8.50
CA ASN A 266 16.94 8.55 7.06
C ASN A 266 17.91 7.39 6.76
N ILE A 267 17.55 6.18 7.21
CA ILE A 267 18.39 4.98 7.09
C ILE A 267 17.55 3.77 6.67
N ARG A 268 18.06 3.01 5.72
CA ARG A 268 17.58 1.65 5.38
C ARG A 268 18.76 0.72 5.25
N PHE A 269 18.66 -0.46 5.87
CA PHE A 269 19.68 -1.50 5.76
C PHE A 269 19.00 -2.85 5.55
N CYS A 270 19.29 -3.50 4.41
CA CYS A 270 18.65 -4.76 3.97
C CYS A 270 17.10 -4.71 3.97
N ALA A 271 16.52 -3.52 3.84
CA ALA A 271 15.09 -3.27 3.75
C ALA A 271 14.82 -2.35 2.54
N PRO A 272 14.87 -2.88 1.31
CA PRO A 272 14.74 -2.10 0.08
C PRO A 272 13.36 -1.45 -0.02
N THR A 273 13.31 -0.26 -0.65
CA THR A 273 12.04 0.37 -1.05
C THR A 273 11.37 -0.43 -2.14
N ASP A 274 10.05 -0.43 -2.18
CA ASP A 274 9.32 -1.15 -3.22
C ASP A 274 8.07 -0.43 -3.75
N ILE A 275 7.73 -0.76 -5.00
CA ILE A 275 6.40 -0.67 -5.56
C ILE A 275 5.86 -2.10 -5.62
N VAL A 276 4.61 -2.27 -5.26
CA VAL A 276 3.91 -3.55 -5.38
C VAL A 276 3.04 -3.53 -6.63
N ILE A 277 3.10 -4.60 -7.42
CA ILE A 277 2.16 -4.90 -8.50
C ILE A 277 1.41 -6.18 -8.13
N VAL A 278 0.09 -6.08 -8.12
CA VAL A 278 -0.80 -7.23 -7.96
C VAL A 278 -1.50 -7.48 -9.29
N THR A 279 -1.44 -8.72 -9.78
CA THR A 279 -2.22 -9.17 -10.91
C THR A 279 -3.32 -10.08 -10.39
N LEU A 280 -4.57 -9.72 -10.64
CA LEU A 280 -5.72 -10.54 -10.28
C LEU A 280 -5.91 -11.65 -11.32
N ARG A 281 -6.41 -12.82 -10.87
CA ARG A 281 -6.66 -13.99 -11.71
C ARG A 281 -7.95 -14.67 -11.30
N CYS A 282 -8.75 -15.06 -12.28
CA CYS A 282 -9.83 -16.01 -12.05
C CYS A 282 -9.26 -17.40 -11.74
N GLU A 283 -9.95 -18.17 -10.86
CA GLU A 283 -9.65 -19.59 -10.61
C GLU A 283 -10.37 -20.47 -11.61
#